data_f4964a6f2c5ff25f4525f08f1f17b9a1
#
_entry.id   f4964a6f2c5ff25f4525f08f1f17b9a1
#
_cell.length_a   1.000
_cell.length_b   1.000
_cell.length_c   1.000
_cell.angle_alpha   90.00
_cell.angle_beta   90.00
_cell.angle_gamma   90.00
#
_symmetry.space_group_name_H-M   'P 1'
#
loop_
_entity.id
_entity.type
_entity.pdbx_description
1 polymer ?
#
loop_
_entity_poly.entity_id
_entity_poly.type
_entity_poly.pdbx_seq_one_letter_code
_entity_poly.pdbx_strand_id
1 'polypeptide(L)'
;MLKRLLPLFASLVLVASAFGQDSWASRDHQFASRQLNDFIVRFQHDLVVPVSRGVRSKAAARPVPTGVASTSTTTVPPRRTRLTQELAAAYPVEERRHAEQAFDSLLSGYVRIERQFGIVHYDVAGALAAFIAGAYMAYRNTAIPDPHFAVLVAQMRQILDADPGFRNAVVEAKQEMYERLAILGMSMAQAQAALQLQPDAALAASMRRTAEAYLIAFLRADADLVQIGSRGLVIRWPIN
;
A
#
# COMPACT_ATOMS: atom_id res chain seq x y z
N MET A 1 18.01 -11.53 23.12
CA MET A 1 18.23 -11.69 21.67
C MET A 1 17.35 -10.75 20.83
N LEU A 2 17.28 -9.46 21.19
CA LEU A 2 16.32 -8.48 20.57
C LEU A 2 17.03 -7.30 19.86
N LYS A 3 18.31 -7.43 19.52
CA LYS A 3 19.11 -6.29 19.00
C LYS A 3 19.53 -6.38 17.52
N ARG A 4 18.97 -7.30 16.72
CA ARG A 4 19.42 -7.49 15.33
C ARG A 4 18.41 -7.15 14.22
N LEU A 5 17.21 -6.61 14.55
CA LEU A 5 16.17 -6.32 13.55
C LEU A 5 16.04 -4.83 13.16
N LEU A 6 16.85 -3.96 13.75
CA LEU A 6 16.79 -2.51 13.47
C LEU A 6 17.57 -1.98 12.23
N PRO A 7 18.55 -2.66 11.63
CA PRO A 7 19.39 -1.99 10.63
C PRO A 7 18.83 -1.93 9.21
N LEU A 8 17.78 -2.65 8.84
CA LEU A 8 17.30 -2.69 7.45
C LEU A 8 16.39 -1.52 7.07
N PHE A 9 15.65 -0.99 8.03
CA PHE A 9 14.86 0.24 7.79
C PHE A 9 15.74 1.52 7.83
N ALA A 10 16.87 1.51 8.50
CA ALA A 10 17.78 2.65 8.58
C ALA A 10 18.42 3.01 7.23
N SER A 11 18.63 2.06 6.34
CA SER A 11 19.18 2.33 5.00
C SER A 11 18.19 3.00 4.04
N LEU A 12 16.90 2.93 4.33
CA LEU A 12 15.85 3.57 3.54
C LEU A 12 15.69 5.06 3.89
N VAL A 13 16.10 5.46 5.09
CA VAL A 13 15.95 6.83 5.63
C VAL A 13 16.96 7.81 5.05
N LEU A 14 18.11 7.35 4.55
CA LEU A 14 19.16 8.23 4.00
C LEU A 14 18.75 8.92 2.69
N VAL A 15 17.69 8.49 2.03
CA VAL A 15 17.16 9.18 0.83
C VAL A 15 16.19 10.30 1.20
N ALA A 16 15.54 10.24 2.36
CA ALA A 16 14.60 11.28 2.81
C ALA A 16 15.29 12.59 3.25
N SER A 17 16.57 12.54 3.65
CA SER A 17 17.28 13.72 4.15
C SER A 17 17.86 14.65 3.05
N ALA A 18 17.78 14.25 1.78
CA ALA A 18 18.22 15.08 0.65
C ALA A 18 17.12 16.02 0.11
N PHE A 19 15.92 15.91 0.61
CA PHE A 19 14.77 16.69 0.14
C PHE A 19 14.36 17.69 1.21
N GLY A 20 14.40 18.97 0.88
CA GLY A 20 14.02 20.08 1.76
C GLY A 20 12.66 19.83 2.41
N GLN A 21 12.65 19.80 3.74
CA GLN A 21 11.62 19.22 4.60
C GLN A 21 10.28 19.97 4.63
N ASP A 22 10.16 21.19 4.08
CA ASP A 22 9.09 22.08 4.53
C ASP A 22 7.90 22.27 3.59
N SER A 23 7.92 21.77 2.37
CA SER A 23 6.81 22.04 1.44
C SER A 23 6.24 20.83 0.71
N TRP A 24 7.00 19.76 0.51
CA TRP A 24 6.55 18.62 -0.29
C TRP A 24 5.56 17.72 0.46
N ALA A 25 5.81 17.42 1.73
CA ALA A 25 4.99 16.49 2.48
C ALA A 25 3.52 16.93 2.60
N SER A 26 3.26 18.23 2.81
CA SER A 26 1.89 18.74 2.94
C SER A 26 1.17 18.91 1.59
N ARG A 27 1.88 19.25 0.50
CA ARG A 27 1.30 19.36 -0.84
C ARG A 27 1.12 17.99 -1.48
N ASP A 28 2.07 17.09 -1.31
CA ASP A 28 2.03 15.73 -1.85
C ASP A 28 0.89 14.92 -1.25
N HIS A 29 0.61 15.09 0.06
CA HIS A 29 -0.53 14.45 0.68
C HIS A 29 -1.87 14.93 0.14
N GLN A 30 -2.03 16.22 -0.13
CA GLN A 30 -3.26 16.74 -0.72
C GLN A 30 -3.44 16.30 -2.16
N PHE A 31 -2.36 16.22 -2.92
CA PHE A 31 -2.39 15.81 -4.31
C PHE A 31 -2.55 14.30 -4.45
N ALA A 32 -1.75 13.50 -3.75
CA ALA A 32 -1.90 12.06 -3.68
C ALA A 32 -3.31 11.69 -3.18
N SER A 33 -3.87 12.44 -2.22
CA SER A 33 -5.23 12.24 -1.72
C SER A 33 -6.30 12.48 -2.78
N ARG A 34 -6.16 13.51 -3.64
CA ARG A 34 -7.14 13.78 -4.72
C ARG A 34 -7.06 12.73 -5.83
N GLN A 35 -5.87 12.43 -6.31
CA GLN A 35 -5.65 11.41 -7.35
C GLN A 35 -6.04 10.01 -6.84
N LEU A 36 -5.74 9.70 -5.57
CA LEU A 36 -6.16 8.44 -4.98
C LEU A 36 -7.67 8.40 -4.76
N ASN A 37 -8.32 9.49 -4.34
CA ASN A 37 -9.78 9.52 -4.25
C ASN A 37 -10.42 9.26 -5.61
N ASP A 38 -9.94 9.86 -6.68
CA ASP A 38 -10.43 9.59 -8.03
C ASP A 38 -10.16 8.13 -8.45
N PHE A 39 -9.00 7.59 -8.11
CA PHE A 39 -8.66 6.19 -8.34
C PHE A 39 -9.50 5.27 -7.47
N ILE A 40 -9.62 5.54 -6.17
CA ILE A 40 -10.43 4.74 -5.24
C ILE A 40 -11.90 4.79 -5.66
N VAL A 41 -12.43 5.92 -6.07
CA VAL A 41 -13.82 6.04 -6.57
C VAL A 41 -14.02 5.20 -7.82
N ARG A 42 -13.10 5.26 -8.79
CA ARG A 42 -13.14 4.41 -9.98
C ARG A 42 -12.95 2.93 -9.62
N PHE A 43 -11.97 2.62 -8.79
CA PHE A 43 -11.67 1.28 -8.31
C PHE A 43 -12.80 0.69 -7.46
N GLN A 44 -13.45 1.51 -6.62
CA GLN A 44 -14.60 1.11 -5.80
C GLN A 44 -15.83 0.79 -6.64
N HIS A 45 -16.04 1.51 -7.72
CA HIS A 45 -17.16 1.23 -8.62
C HIS A 45 -17.03 -0.16 -9.27
N ASP A 46 -15.79 -0.57 -9.55
CA ASP A 46 -15.52 -1.78 -10.35
C ASP A 46 -15.12 -3.00 -9.51
N LEU A 47 -14.51 -2.82 -8.32
CA LEU A 47 -13.89 -3.92 -7.57
C LEU A 47 -14.29 -4.05 -6.08
N VAL A 48 -14.64 -2.96 -5.39
CA VAL A 48 -14.79 -3.00 -3.92
C VAL A 48 -16.20 -3.41 -3.46
N VAL A 49 -17.22 -3.26 -4.27
CA VAL A 49 -18.59 -3.69 -3.93
C VAL A 49 -18.65 -5.21 -3.66
N PRO A 50 -17.96 -6.09 -4.39
CA PRO A 50 -17.90 -7.51 -4.06
C PRO A 50 -16.97 -7.87 -2.89
N VAL A 51 -15.84 -7.16 -2.72
CA VAL A 51 -14.85 -7.44 -1.66
C VAL A 51 -15.43 -7.24 -0.25
N SER A 52 -16.23 -6.19 -0.06
CA SER A 52 -16.89 -5.94 1.23
C SER A 52 -17.94 -7.01 1.60
N ARG A 53 -18.54 -7.71 0.62
CA ARG A 53 -19.42 -8.86 0.85
C ARG A 53 -18.65 -10.14 1.17
N GLY A 54 -17.45 -10.32 0.62
CA GLY A 54 -16.60 -11.50 0.85
C GLY A 54 -15.99 -11.55 2.25
N VAL A 55 -15.71 -10.40 2.88
CA VAL A 55 -15.14 -10.33 4.23
C VAL A 55 -16.15 -10.75 5.32
N ARG A 56 -17.45 -10.74 5.04
CA ARG A 56 -18.49 -11.28 5.94
C ARG A 56 -18.56 -12.81 5.97
N SER A 57 -17.91 -13.49 5.06
CA SER A 57 -17.92 -14.95 5.02
C SER A 57 -16.84 -15.52 5.93
N LYS A 58 -17.28 -16.26 6.96
CA LYS A 58 -16.56 -17.21 7.79
C LYS A 58 -15.29 -17.78 7.11
N ALA A 59 -14.18 -17.06 7.17
CA ALA A 59 -12.88 -17.62 6.79
C ALA A 59 -12.37 -18.47 7.94
N ALA A 60 -12.85 -19.71 8.03
CA ALA A 60 -12.10 -20.76 8.68
C ALA A 60 -10.78 -20.90 7.91
N ALA A 61 -9.66 -20.66 8.59
CA ALA A 61 -8.33 -20.86 8.04
C ALA A 61 -8.19 -22.28 7.49
N ARG A 62 -8.26 -22.45 6.17
CA ARG A 62 -7.79 -23.66 5.52
C ARG A 62 -6.27 -23.63 5.50
N PRO A 63 -5.59 -24.74 5.82
CA PRO A 63 -4.15 -24.83 5.69
C PRO A 63 -3.75 -24.52 4.25
N VAL A 64 -2.73 -23.66 4.10
CA VAL A 64 -2.12 -23.36 2.79
C VAL A 64 -1.54 -24.66 2.24
N PRO A 65 -1.95 -25.14 1.06
CA PRO A 65 -1.28 -26.27 0.42
C PRO A 65 0.10 -25.82 -0.05
N THR A 66 1.13 -26.39 0.53
CA THR A 66 2.50 -26.31 0.02
C THR A 66 2.57 -27.21 -1.23
N GLY A 67 2.53 -26.59 -2.40
CA GLY A 67 2.81 -27.33 -3.62
C GLY A 67 1.97 -26.90 -4.82
N VAL A 68 2.69 -26.59 -5.87
CA VAL A 68 2.30 -26.21 -7.23
C VAL A 68 2.17 -24.70 -7.44
N ALA A 69 3.12 -24.14 -8.17
CA ALA A 69 3.09 -22.77 -8.68
C ALA A 69 1.92 -22.60 -9.67
N SER A 70 0.72 -22.38 -9.13
CA SER A 70 -0.36 -21.81 -9.91
C SER A 70 0.08 -20.40 -10.28
N THR A 71 0.17 -20.10 -11.57
CA THR A 71 0.33 -18.74 -12.06
C THR A 71 -0.80 -17.90 -11.48
N SER A 72 -0.48 -17.12 -10.45
CA SER A 72 -1.47 -16.26 -9.80
C SER A 72 -1.99 -15.26 -10.83
N THR A 73 -3.31 -15.08 -10.91
CA THR A 73 -3.94 -14.10 -11.81
C THR A 73 -3.61 -12.67 -11.39
N THR A 74 -2.99 -12.49 -10.21
CA THR A 74 -2.61 -11.18 -9.66
C THR A 74 -1.27 -10.66 -10.19
N THR A 75 -0.46 -11.50 -10.85
CA THR A 75 0.80 -11.08 -11.46
C THR A 75 0.54 -10.50 -12.85
N VAL A 76 1.11 -9.33 -13.13
CA VAL A 76 1.04 -8.68 -14.45
C VAL A 76 2.39 -8.73 -15.16
N PRO A 77 2.42 -8.77 -16.51
CA PRO A 77 3.67 -8.75 -17.25
C PRO A 77 4.38 -7.40 -17.05
N PRO A 78 5.74 -7.40 -17.04
CA PRO A 78 6.51 -6.18 -16.93
C PRO A 78 6.22 -5.25 -18.11
N ARG A 79 5.80 -4.02 -17.82
CA ARG A 79 5.55 -2.99 -18.82
C ARG A 79 6.00 -1.64 -18.29
N ARG A 80 6.62 -0.84 -19.12
CA ARG A 80 6.86 0.56 -18.77
C ARG A 80 5.54 1.33 -18.90
N THR A 81 5.08 1.90 -17.80
CA THR A 81 3.97 2.84 -17.80
C THR A 81 4.51 4.27 -17.81
N ARG A 82 3.63 5.24 -17.95
CA ARG A 82 3.94 6.66 -17.79
C ARG A 82 3.44 7.22 -16.47
N LEU A 83 3.06 6.33 -15.54
CA LEU A 83 2.38 6.73 -14.32
C LEU A 83 3.19 7.74 -13.50
N THR A 84 4.50 7.53 -13.31
CA THR A 84 5.34 8.45 -12.53
C THR A 84 5.41 9.84 -13.18
N GLN A 85 5.43 9.91 -14.52
CA GLN A 85 5.36 11.17 -15.26
C GLN A 85 3.98 11.83 -15.14
N GLU A 86 2.90 11.04 -15.24
CA GLU A 86 1.53 11.51 -15.08
C GLU A 86 1.28 12.07 -13.68
N LEU A 87 1.77 11.38 -12.65
CA LEU A 87 1.73 11.87 -11.27
C LEU A 87 2.55 13.15 -11.10
N ALA A 88 3.73 13.20 -11.69
CA ALA A 88 4.60 14.37 -11.65
C ALA A 88 4.03 15.57 -12.40
N ALA A 89 3.19 15.36 -13.41
CA ALA A 89 2.57 16.44 -14.19
C ALA A 89 1.68 17.39 -13.37
N ALA A 90 1.23 16.93 -12.19
CA ALA A 90 0.46 17.73 -11.26
C ALA A 90 1.28 18.73 -10.44
N TYR A 91 2.60 18.59 -10.47
CA TYR A 91 3.53 19.51 -9.81
C TYR A 91 3.85 20.71 -10.71
N PRO A 92 4.29 21.85 -10.14
CA PRO A 92 4.86 22.95 -10.89
C PRO A 92 5.94 22.45 -11.85
N VAL A 93 6.07 23.06 -13.02
CA VAL A 93 6.96 22.60 -14.11
C VAL A 93 8.39 22.37 -13.61
N GLU A 94 8.89 23.28 -12.77
CA GLU A 94 10.22 23.25 -12.18
C GLU A 94 10.43 22.07 -11.21
N GLU A 95 9.36 21.55 -10.59
CA GLU A 95 9.40 20.46 -9.62
C GLU A 95 9.13 19.07 -10.25
N ARG A 96 8.61 19.02 -11.48
CA ARG A 96 8.15 17.78 -12.12
C ARG A 96 9.22 16.70 -12.20
N ARG A 97 10.42 17.07 -12.62
CA ARG A 97 11.52 16.12 -12.74
C ARG A 97 11.87 15.52 -11.39
N HIS A 98 11.83 16.33 -10.35
CA HIS A 98 12.10 15.90 -8.99
C HIS A 98 11.02 14.98 -8.45
N ALA A 99 9.75 15.34 -8.67
CA ALA A 99 8.60 14.50 -8.31
C ALA A 99 8.63 13.14 -9.04
N GLU A 100 8.94 13.12 -10.35
CA GLU A 100 9.10 11.87 -11.11
C GLU A 100 10.18 10.97 -10.49
N GLN A 101 11.36 11.52 -10.19
CA GLN A 101 12.44 10.79 -9.54
C GLN A 101 12.04 10.25 -8.16
N ALA A 102 11.27 11.01 -7.40
CA ALA A 102 10.75 10.56 -6.11
C ALA A 102 9.79 9.36 -6.28
N PHE A 103 8.86 9.40 -7.23
CA PHE A 103 7.96 8.28 -7.52
C PHE A 103 8.71 7.04 -8.02
N ASP A 104 9.69 7.20 -8.89
CA ASP A 104 10.56 6.11 -9.37
C ASP A 104 11.34 5.47 -8.20
N SER A 105 11.80 6.29 -7.24
CA SER A 105 12.46 5.81 -6.03
C SER A 105 11.53 5.00 -5.14
N LEU A 106 10.26 5.40 -5.00
CA LEU A 106 9.24 4.66 -4.26
C LEU A 106 8.98 3.29 -4.91
N LEU A 107 8.79 3.25 -6.22
CA LEU A 107 8.63 1.99 -6.97
C LEU A 107 9.85 1.07 -6.80
N SER A 108 11.05 1.62 -6.94
CA SER A 108 12.29 0.87 -6.73
C SER A 108 12.41 0.37 -5.27
N GLY A 109 11.91 1.16 -4.32
CA GLY A 109 11.76 0.77 -2.93
C GLY A 109 10.86 -0.44 -2.77
N TYR A 110 9.70 -0.42 -3.42
CA TYR A 110 8.74 -1.53 -3.37
C TYR A 110 9.32 -2.82 -3.98
N VAL A 111 10.07 -2.74 -5.07
CA VAL A 111 10.77 -3.91 -5.65
C VAL A 111 11.73 -4.56 -4.64
N ARG A 112 12.34 -3.80 -3.74
CA ARG A 112 13.15 -4.36 -2.65
C ARG A 112 12.28 -5.12 -1.63
N ILE A 113 11.10 -4.59 -1.30
CA ILE A 113 10.12 -5.27 -0.44
C ILE A 113 9.67 -6.59 -1.08
N GLU A 114 9.33 -6.62 -2.37
CA GLU A 114 9.00 -7.85 -3.09
C GLU A 114 10.08 -8.93 -2.92
N ARG A 115 11.34 -8.56 -3.12
CA ARG A 115 12.48 -9.48 -2.95
C ARG A 115 12.64 -9.97 -1.51
N GLN A 116 12.50 -9.07 -0.55
CA GLN A 116 12.64 -9.40 0.88
C GLN A 116 11.60 -10.41 1.34
N PHE A 117 10.36 -10.27 0.86
CA PHE A 117 9.24 -11.12 1.26
C PHE A 117 8.95 -12.27 0.27
N GLY A 118 9.79 -12.46 -0.74
CA GLY A 118 9.58 -13.49 -1.77
C GLY A 118 8.27 -13.29 -2.56
N ILE A 119 7.82 -12.04 -2.69
CA ILE A 119 6.67 -11.67 -3.51
C ILE A 119 7.09 -11.69 -4.97
N VAL A 120 6.29 -12.30 -5.82
CA VAL A 120 6.55 -12.30 -7.26
C VAL A 120 6.53 -10.87 -7.77
N HIS A 121 7.51 -10.50 -8.59
CA HIS A 121 7.60 -9.15 -9.14
C HIS A 121 6.37 -8.84 -10.00
N TYR A 122 5.84 -7.62 -9.86
CA TYR A 122 4.58 -7.16 -10.46
C TYR A 122 3.32 -7.88 -9.92
N ASP A 123 3.33 -8.35 -8.68
CA ASP A 123 2.14 -8.91 -8.03
C ASP A 123 1.25 -7.78 -7.45
N VAL A 124 0.10 -7.56 -8.07
CA VAL A 124 -0.89 -6.56 -7.62
C VAL A 124 -1.36 -6.84 -6.19
N ALA A 125 -1.45 -8.11 -5.79
CA ALA A 125 -1.84 -8.47 -4.42
C ALA A 125 -0.78 -8.04 -3.40
N GLY A 126 0.49 -8.16 -3.75
CA GLY A 126 1.58 -7.65 -2.94
C GLY A 126 1.55 -6.13 -2.80
N ALA A 127 1.32 -5.41 -3.90
CA ALA A 127 1.19 -3.95 -3.91
C ALA A 127 -0.02 -3.48 -3.08
N LEU A 128 -1.16 -4.19 -3.18
CA LEU A 128 -2.35 -3.93 -2.38
C LEU A 128 -2.08 -4.15 -0.88
N ALA A 129 -1.39 -5.22 -0.54
CA ALA A 129 -1.00 -5.48 0.84
C ALA A 129 -0.07 -4.39 1.38
N ALA A 130 0.90 -3.91 0.58
CA ALA A 130 1.80 -2.82 0.96
C ALA A 130 1.06 -1.50 1.18
N PHE A 131 0.07 -1.19 0.33
CA PHE A 131 -0.79 -0.02 0.51
C PHE A 131 -1.58 -0.08 1.82
N ILE A 132 -2.27 -1.20 2.09
CA ILE A 132 -3.06 -1.37 3.32
C ILE A 132 -2.15 -1.35 4.55
N ALA A 133 -0.98 -2.01 4.48
CA ALA A 133 0.00 -2.02 5.55
C ALA A 133 0.54 -0.62 5.84
N GLY A 134 0.92 0.14 4.81
CA GLY A 134 1.41 1.51 4.93
C GLY A 134 0.36 2.44 5.56
N ALA A 135 -0.89 2.36 5.08
CA ALA A 135 -2.00 3.12 5.65
C ALA A 135 -2.26 2.74 7.13
N TYR A 136 -2.26 1.45 7.44
CA TYR A 136 -2.44 0.98 8.81
C TYR A 136 -1.33 1.46 9.74
N MET A 137 -0.07 1.35 9.31
CA MET A 137 1.09 1.81 10.09
C MET A 137 1.03 3.31 10.35
N ALA A 138 0.69 4.11 9.34
CA ALA A 138 0.56 5.56 9.46
C ALA A 138 -0.62 5.95 10.38
N TYR A 139 -1.75 5.25 10.29
CA TYR A 139 -2.92 5.50 11.12
C TYR A 139 -2.68 5.13 12.59
N ARG A 140 -2.12 3.95 12.85
CA ARG A 140 -1.89 3.40 14.19
C ARG A 140 -0.58 3.86 14.82
N ASN A 141 0.27 4.54 14.08
CA ASN A 141 1.63 4.91 14.51
C ASN A 141 2.42 3.68 15.02
N THR A 142 2.38 2.59 14.28
CA THR A 142 2.99 1.30 14.68
C THR A 142 3.63 0.61 13.49
N ALA A 143 4.55 -0.32 13.74
CA ALA A 143 5.09 -1.21 12.72
C ALA A 143 4.27 -2.51 12.64
N ILE A 144 4.24 -3.14 11.47
CA ILE A 144 3.67 -4.46 11.26
C ILE A 144 4.82 -5.48 11.26
N PRO A 145 4.75 -6.56 12.07
CA PRO A 145 5.71 -7.65 12.01
C PRO A 145 5.74 -8.33 10.65
N ASP A 146 6.92 -8.70 10.17
CA ASP A 146 7.13 -9.36 8.87
C ASP A 146 6.21 -10.57 8.63
N PRO A 147 6.00 -11.50 9.59
CA PRO A 147 5.07 -12.60 9.39
C PRO A 147 3.63 -12.17 9.14
N HIS A 148 3.18 -11.06 9.75
CA HIS A 148 1.83 -10.54 9.55
C HIS A 148 1.66 -9.92 8.16
N PHE A 149 2.71 -9.29 7.63
CA PHE A 149 2.71 -8.77 6.27
C PHE A 149 2.62 -9.89 5.24
N ALA A 150 3.37 -10.97 5.41
CA ALA A 150 3.29 -12.14 4.52
C ALA A 150 1.87 -12.76 4.49
N VAL A 151 1.21 -12.85 5.64
CA VAL A 151 -0.18 -13.32 5.73
C VAL A 151 -1.14 -12.35 5.01
N LEU A 152 -0.93 -11.05 5.17
CA LEU A 152 -1.72 -10.02 4.47
C LEU A 152 -1.59 -10.14 2.94
N VAL A 153 -0.38 -10.35 2.43
CA VAL A 153 -0.14 -10.57 0.98
C VAL A 153 -0.93 -11.79 0.48
N ALA A 154 -0.84 -12.92 1.19
CA ALA A 154 -1.58 -14.13 0.84
C ALA A 154 -3.10 -13.90 0.84
N GLN A 155 -3.61 -13.15 1.83
CA GLN A 155 -5.03 -12.81 1.91
C GLN A 155 -5.47 -11.91 0.73
N MET A 156 -4.69 -10.89 0.37
CA MET A 156 -5.01 -10.00 -0.75
C MET A 156 -5.00 -10.77 -2.07
N ARG A 157 -4.10 -11.73 -2.25
CA ARG A 157 -4.07 -12.60 -3.43
C ARG A 157 -5.36 -13.43 -3.53
N GLN A 158 -5.79 -14.06 -2.45
CA GLN A 158 -7.05 -14.82 -2.44
C GLN A 158 -8.27 -13.95 -2.77
N ILE A 159 -8.31 -12.72 -2.26
CA ILE A 159 -9.40 -11.77 -2.53
C ILE A 159 -9.42 -11.38 -4.00
N LEU A 160 -8.29 -10.97 -4.57
CA LEU A 160 -8.20 -10.56 -5.97
C LEU A 160 -8.42 -11.73 -6.94
N ASP A 161 -7.89 -12.92 -6.64
CA ASP A 161 -8.13 -14.13 -7.44
C ASP A 161 -9.61 -14.55 -7.44
N ALA A 162 -10.35 -14.25 -6.37
CA ALA A 162 -11.78 -14.54 -6.29
C ALA A 162 -12.66 -13.46 -6.94
N ASP A 163 -12.13 -12.26 -7.17
CA ASP A 163 -12.90 -11.11 -7.69
C ASP A 163 -13.03 -11.16 -9.23
N PRO A 164 -14.25 -11.29 -9.77
CA PRO A 164 -14.46 -11.33 -11.22
C PRO A 164 -14.07 -10.03 -11.92
N GLY A 165 -14.28 -8.86 -11.27
CA GLY A 165 -13.93 -7.57 -11.81
C GLY A 165 -12.42 -7.46 -12.03
N PHE A 166 -11.64 -7.83 -11.00
CA PHE A 166 -10.19 -7.86 -11.11
C PHE A 166 -9.71 -8.88 -12.16
N ARG A 167 -10.25 -10.10 -12.18
CA ARG A 167 -9.85 -11.12 -13.16
C ARG A 167 -10.06 -10.67 -14.60
N ASN A 168 -11.19 -10.01 -14.86
CA ASN A 168 -11.57 -9.56 -16.21
C ASN A 168 -10.99 -8.17 -16.57
N ALA A 169 -10.35 -7.47 -15.65
CA ALA A 169 -9.72 -6.19 -15.93
C ALA A 169 -8.58 -6.35 -16.94
N VAL A 170 -8.44 -5.37 -17.82
CA VAL A 170 -7.35 -5.34 -18.80
C VAL A 170 -5.99 -5.21 -18.13
N VAL A 171 -4.95 -5.72 -18.77
CA VAL A 171 -3.59 -5.77 -18.19
C VAL A 171 -3.10 -4.38 -17.84
N GLU A 172 -3.40 -3.38 -18.64
CA GLU A 172 -3.03 -1.99 -18.43
C GLU A 172 -3.59 -1.44 -17.11
N ALA A 173 -4.86 -1.71 -16.83
CA ALA A 173 -5.50 -1.28 -15.57
C ALA A 173 -4.89 -1.97 -14.34
N LYS A 174 -4.56 -3.26 -14.45
CA LYS A 174 -3.87 -4.00 -13.40
C LYS A 174 -2.45 -3.47 -13.16
N GLN A 175 -1.74 -3.11 -14.23
CA GLN A 175 -0.40 -2.53 -14.14
C GLN A 175 -0.43 -1.17 -13.46
N GLU A 176 -1.34 -0.29 -13.89
CA GLU A 176 -1.53 1.01 -13.25
C GLU A 176 -1.89 0.87 -11.77
N MET A 177 -2.76 -0.08 -11.45
CA MET A 177 -3.12 -0.40 -10.07
C MET A 177 -1.90 -0.85 -9.25
N TYR A 178 -1.07 -1.75 -9.78
CA TYR A 178 0.15 -2.18 -9.13
C TYR A 178 1.05 -1.00 -8.77
N GLU A 179 1.36 -0.14 -9.73
CA GLU A 179 2.27 0.98 -9.53
C GLU A 179 1.71 2.02 -8.56
N ARG A 180 0.42 2.39 -8.69
CA ARG A 180 -0.24 3.33 -7.78
C ARG A 180 -0.24 2.83 -6.35
N LEU A 181 -0.64 1.58 -6.13
CA LEU A 181 -0.67 0.99 -4.79
C LEU A 181 0.73 0.88 -4.17
N ALA A 182 1.73 0.49 -4.99
CA ALA A 182 3.12 0.43 -4.56
C ALA A 182 3.65 1.81 -4.13
N ILE A 183 3.45 2.85 -4.95
CA ILE A 183 3.89 4.22 -4.64
C ILE A 183 3.23 4.70 -3.34
N LEU A 184 1.92 4.54 -3.21
CA LEU A 184 1.18 5.02 -2.04
C LEU A 184 1.55 4.27 -0.76
N GLY A 185 1.64 2.94 -0.83
CA GLY A 185 2.05 2.13 0.31
C GLY A 185 3.46 2.49 0.79
N MET A 186 4.39 2.64 -0.15
CA MET A 186 5.76 3.02 0.16
C MET A 186 5.87 4.45 0.69
N SER A 187 5.13 5.42 0.14
CA SER A 187 5.15 6.80 0.63
C SER A 187 4.69 6.89 2.09
N MET A 188 3.59 6.20 2.43
CA MET A 188 3.09 6.17 3.82
C MET A 188 4.04 5.45 4.77
N ALA A 189 4.61 4.32 4.36
CA ALA A 189 5.56 3.57 5.17
C ALA A 189 6.85 4.35 5.43
N GLN A 190 7.39 5.03 4.40
CA GLN A 190 8.59 5.85 4.54
C GLN A 190 8.35 7.07 5.41
N ALA A 191 7.23 7.77 5.22
CA ALA A 191 6.91 8.93 6.03
C ALA A 191 6.66 8.54 7.50
N GLN A 192 6.02 7.40 7.75
CA GLN A 192 5.88 6.84 9.09
C GLN A 192 7.25 6.51 9.71
N ALA A 193 8.16 5.89 8.97
CA ALA A 193 9.51 5.61 9.44
C ALA A 193 10.31 6.89 9.74
N ALA A 194 10.16 7.93 8.91
CA ALA A 194 10.78 9.23 9.14
C ALA A 194 10.27 9.89 10.44
N LEU A 195 8.96 9.85 10.68
CA LEU A 195 8.36 10.37 11.92
C LEU A 195 8.80 9.63 13.19
N GLN A 196 9.18 8.35 13.08
CA GLN A 196 9.78 7.62 14.22
C GLN A 196 11.18 8.13 14.58
N LEU A 197 11.93 8.65 13.60
CA LEU A 197 13.27 9.18 13.79
C LEU A 197 13.27 10.66 14.14
N GLN A 198 12.40 11.43 13.52
CA GLN A 198 12.23 12.86 13.73
C GLN A 198 10.74 13.17 13.93
N PRO A 199 10.26 13.17 15.16
CA PRO A 199 8.86 13.43 15.47
C PRO A 199 8.44 14.83 15.04
N ASP A 200 7.38 14.92 14.23
CA ASP A 200 6.67 16.15 13.85
C ASP A 200 5.17 15.93 14.08
N ALA A 201 4.62 16.61 15.06
CA ALA A 201 3.24 16.44 15.46
C ALA A 201 2.23 16.87 14.38
N ALA A 202 2.54 17.92 13.61
CA ALA A 202 1.67 18.42 12.55
C ALA A 202 1.64 17.45 11.36
N LEU A 203 2.82 16.97 10.95
CA LEU A 203 2.96 15.97 9.89
C LEU A 203 2.31 14.64 10.31
N ALA A 204 2.54 14.17 11.54
CA ALA A 204 1.95 12.96 12.07
C ALA A 204 0.40 13.02 12.07
N ALA A 205 -0.17 14.15 12.52
CA ALA A 205 -1.61 14.35 12.51
C ALA A 205 -2.19 14.41 11.08
N SER A 206 -1.48 15.02 10.13
CA SER A 206 -1.88 15.06 8.73
C SER A 206 -1.85 13.68 8.10
N MET A 207 -0.76 12.93 8.30
CA MET A 207 -0.62 11.56 7.81
C MET A 207 -1.68 10.63 8.38
N ARG A 208 -1.96 10.73 9.68
CA ARG A 208 -2.99 9.92 10.32
C ARG A 208 -4.35 10.15 9.66
N ARG A 209 -4.76 11.42 9.44
CA ARG A 209 -6.02 11.74 8.76
C ARG A 209 -6.08 11.18 7.33
N THR A 210 -4.98 11.30 6.58
CA THR A 210 -4.89 10.75 5.22
C THR A 210 -5.02 9.23 5.23
N ALA A 211 -4.28 8.56 6.11
CA ALA A 211 -4.32 7.12 6.26
C ALA A 211 -5.70 6.61 6.71
N GLU A 212 -6.35 7.31 7.64
CA GLU A 212 -7.72 7.05 8.06
C GLU A 212 -8.69 7.11 6.87
N ALA A 213 -8.63 8.20 6.10
CA ALA A 213 -9.47 8.37 4.91
C ALA A 213 -9.24 7.23 3.90
N TYR A 214 -8.00 6.79 3.70
CA TYR A 214 -7.69 5.67 2.82
C TYR A 214 -8.24 4.34 3.32
N LEU A 215 -8.08 4.03 4.61
CA LEU A 215 -8.61 2.81 5.20
C LEU A 215 -10.13 2.77 5.11
N ILE A 216 -10.81 3.87 5.46
CA ILE A 216 -12.27 3.97 5.37
C ILE A 216 -12.74 3.82 3.92
N ALA A 217 -12.13 4.57 3.00
CA ALA A 217 -12.50 4.55 1.60
C ALA A 217 -12.30 3.15 0.99
N PHE A 218 -11.18 2.50 1.28
CA PHE A 218 -10.83 1.22 0.69
C PHE A 218 -11.56 0.04 1.34
N LEU A 219 -11.61 0.00 2.68
CA LEU A 219 -12.19 -1.14 3.42
C LEU A 219 -13.68 -0.99 3.71
N ARG A 220 -14.28 0.20 3.47
CA ARG A 220 -15.68 0.51 3.80
C ARG A 220 -16.03 0.21 5.26
N ALA A 221 -15.08 0.44 6.14
CA ALA A 221 -15.18 0.24 7.56
C ALA A 221 -14.47 1.36 8.30
N ASP A 222 -14.88 1.62 9.54
CA ASP A 222 -14.18 2.53 10.42
C ASP A 222 -12.73 2.04 10.61
N ALA A 223 -11.77 2.94 10.47
CA ALA A 223 -10.34 2.64 10.59
C ALA A 223 -9.98 2.07 11.97
N ASP A 224 -10.74 2.43 13.02
CA ASP A 224 -10.54 1.88 14.36
C ASP A 224 -10.92 0.40 14.47
N LEU A 225 -11.79 -0.10 13.61
CA LEU A 225 -12.18 -1.50 13.56
C LEU A 225 -11.16 -2.37 12.81
N VAL A 226 -10.25 -1.74 12.06
CA VAL A 226 -9.24 -2.43 11.25
C VAL A 226 -8.10 -2.92 12.13
N GLN A 227 -7.75 -4.19 11.98
CA GLN A 227 -6.59 -4.80 12.65
C GLN A 227 -5.81 -5.67 11.66
N ILE A 228 -4.48 -5.59 11.73
CA ILE A 228 -3.57 -6.48 10.99
C ILE A 228 -2.78 -7.30 12.01
N GLY A 229 -2.85 -8.62 11.90
CA GLY A 229 -2.22 -9.53 12.83
C GLY A 229 -1.87 -10.88 12.18
N SER A 230 -1.63 -11.90 13.00
CA SER A 230 -1.26 -13.25 12.54
C SER A 230 -2.31 -13.93 11.64
N ARG A 231 -3.52 -13.40 11.59
CA ARG A 231 -4.60 -13.86 10.70
C ARG A 231 -4.81 -12.94 9.49
N GLY A 232 -3.90 -12.00 9.21
CA GLY A 232 -4.03 -10.97 8.19
C GLY A 232 -4.89 -9.80 8.64
N LEU A 233 -5.59 -9.18 7.69
CA LEU A 233 -6.53 -8.09 7.90
C LEU A 233 -7.86 -8.61 8.45
N VAL A 234 -8.30 -8.02 9.55
CA VAL A 234 -9.59 -8.33 10.20
C VAL A 234 -10.32 -7.02 10.50
N ILE A 235 -11.61 -6.95 10.20
CA ILE A 235 -12.50 -5.86 10.61
C ILE A 235 -13.32 -6.36 11.80
N ARG A 236 -13.13 -5.75 12.96
CA ARG A 236 -13.83 -6.11 14.19
C ARG A 236 -15.10 -5.28 14.33
N TRP A 237 -16.22 -5.84 13.94
CA TRP A 237 -17.51 -5.22 14.18
C TRP A 237 -17.88 -5.30 15.65
N PRO A 238 -18.46 -4.23 16.26
CA PRO A 238 -19.01 -4.32 17.60
C PRO A 238 -20.03 -5.45 17.66
N ILE A 239 -19.93 -6.28 18.68
CA ILE A 239 -20.95 -7.31 18.97
C ILE A 239 -22.10 -6.55 19.64
N ASN A 240 -23.24 -6.42 18.96
CA ASN A 240 -24.48 -5.96 19.56
C ASN A 240 -25.08 -7.04 20.42
#